data_5fe21b01a2b2bed3b677f8d3fc1d9c9a
#
_entry.id   5fe21b01a2b2bed3b677f8d3fc1d9c9a
#
_cell.length_a   1.000
_cell.length_b   1.000
_cell.length_c   1.000
_cell.angle_alpha   90.00
_cell.angle_beta   90.00
_cell.angle_gamma   90.00
#
_symmetry.space_group_name_H-M   'P 1'
#
loop_
_entity.id
_entity.type
_entity.pdbx_description
1 polymer ?
#
loop_
_entity_poly.entity_id
_entity_poly.type
_entity_poly.pdbx_seq_one_letter_code
_entity_poly.pdbx_strand_id
1 'polypeptide(L)'
;MNTPKLHLSDRVLKLIRERQIARMARERQQVQLIKDSDIHWQTIVNKLDGLWESTQYENLKRCGQEKIYRTCKCCGELEEFSYRCSLKFCPRCQWTISKEREKKIRVWAAHVKQPKHLVLTQRNFPILTRTKLREHLKNLQRFRRTKLFSSVKGGCVSVEITNEGRGWHLHSHWLCDVRFLDIVEISKNWGDITGQEFGICYIKDVRDKSFVQELLKYLVKGSELANWPAEQILEMVTAIRGTRFFFSFGSLFKDGAKIREQLKFMQKPKAKCSCGKSDFVYETELQAVLNELRKAKRKN
;
A
#
# COMPACT_ATOMS: atom_id res chain seq x y z
N MET A 1 37.41 38.39 11.96
CA MET A 1 36.82 37.36 12.81
C MET A 1 37.04 36.02 12.14
N ASN A 2 37.96 35.19 12.67
CA ASN A 2 38.23 33.85 12.12
C ASN A 2 37.16 32.89 12.59
N THR A 3 36.31 32.42 11.70
CA THR A 3 35.40 31.29 11.97
C THR A 3 36.22 30.02 12.21
N PRO A 4 36.07 29.32 13.34
CA PRO A 4 36.81 28.08 13.59
C PRO A 4 36.42 27.03 12.56
N LYS A 5 37.39 26.52 11.79
CA LYS A 5 37.23 25.35 10.92
C LYS A 5 36.98 24.13 11.84
N LEU A 6 35.79 23.62 11.85
CA LEU A 6 35.47 22.35 12.53
C LEU A 6 36.27 21.23 11.82
N HIS A 7 37.31 20.72 12.47
CA HIS A 7 38.03 19.51 12.04
C HIS A 7 37.17 18.27 12.43
N LEU A 8 36.44 17.75 11.47
CA LEU A 8 35.71 16.45 11.65
C LEU A 8 36.73 15.30 11.58
N SER A 9 36.64 14.33 12.51
CA SER A 9 37.52 13.17 12.46
C SER A 9 37.24 12.33 11.19
N ASP A 10 38.25 11.62 10.68
CA ASP A 10 38.13 10.78 9.48
C ASP A 10 37.00 9.75 9.60
N ARG A 11 36.74 9.25 10.80
CA ARG A 11 35.61 8.36 11.09
C ARG A 11 34.26 9.05 10.84
N VAL A 12 34.10 10.30 11.20
CA VAL A 12 32.87 11.08 10.97
C VAL A 12 32.70 11.39 9.48
N LEU A 13 33.80 11.75 8.80
CA LEU A 13 33.78 11.99 7.34
C LEU A 13 33.41 10.72 6.56
N LYS A 14 33.93 9.56 6.97
CA LYS A 14 33.56 8.26 6.39
C LYS A 14 32.06 7.96 6.56
N LEU A 15 31.51 8.15 7.76
CA LEU A 15 30.08 7.95 8.03
C LEU A 15 29.19 8.90 7.22
N ILE A 16 29.61 10.15 7.03
CA ILE A 16 28.89 11.13 6.20
C ILE A 16 28.87 10.65 4.74
N ARG A 17 30.00 10.22 4.20
CA ARG A 17 30.11 9.69 2.83
C ARG A 17 29.23 8.45 2.64
N GLU A 18 29.27 7.49 3.55
CA GLU A 18 28.44 6.29 3.50
C GLU A 18 26.94 6.63 3.52
N ARG A 19 26.53 7.59 4.36
CA ARG A 19 25.14 8.08 4.38
C ARG A 19 24.73 8.77 3.09
N GLN A 20 25.61 9.57 2.49
CA GLN A 20 25.37 10.23 1.21
C GLN A 20 25.23 9.21 0.08
N ILE A 21 26.12 8.21 -0.01
CA ILE A 21 26.05 7.13 -1.00
C ILE A 21 24.74 6.35 -0.84
N ALA A 22 24.37 5.97 0.40
CA ALA A 22 23.12 5.28 0.68
C ALA A 22 21.88 6.12 0.33
N ARG A 23 21.93 7.44 0.53
CA ARG A 23 20.87 8.37 0.12
C ARG A 23 20.73 8.41 -1.39
N MET A 24 21.82 8.61 -2.13
CA MET A 24 21.83 8.65 -3.60
C MET A 24 21.32 7.32 -4.21
N ALA A 25 21.73 6.17 -3.64
CA ALA A 25 21.24 4.87 -4.08
C ALA A 25 19.73 4.74 -3.89
N ARG A 26 19.17 5.19 -2.76
CA ARG A 26 17.73 5.21 -2.51
C ARG A 26 16.98 6.13 -3.48
N GLU A 27 17.52 7.30 -3.76
CA GLU A 27 16.93 8.25 -4.71
C GLU A 27 16.89 7.66 -6.12
N ARG A 28 18.00 7.04 -6.60
CA ARG A 28 18.03 6.31 -7.88
C ARG A 28 17.01 5.18 -7.94
N GLN A 29 16.93 4.36 -6.89
CA GLN A 29 15.95 3.29 -6.80
C GLN A 29 14.52 3.83 -6.85
N GLN A 30 14.24 4.95 -6.19
CA GLN A 30 12.92 5.58 -6.21
C GLN A 30 12.56 6.11 -7.60
N VAL A 31 13.49 6.72 -8.32
CA VAL A 31 13.29 7.18 -9.71
C VAL A 31 12.98 6.00 -10.62
N GLN A 32 13.71 4.89 -10.49
CA GLN A 32 13.46 3.68 -11.28
C GLN A 32 12.08 3.10 -11.00
N LEU A 33 11.68 2.99 -9.73
CA LEU A 33 10.34 2.51 -9.35
C LEU A 33 9.21 3.37 -9.91
N ILE A 34 9.42 4.69 -10.01
CA ILE A 34 8.44 5.59 -10.63
C ILE A 34 8.32 5.31 -12.13
N LYS A 35 9.46 5.20 -12.84
CA LYS A 35 9.47 4.86 -14.28
C LYS A 35 8.79 3.52 -14.55
N ASP A 36 9.14 2.49 -13.80
CA ASP A 36 8.54 1.16 -13.92
C ASP A 36 7.03 1.20 -13.66
N SER A 37 6.60 1.98 -12.66
CA SER A 37 5.18 2.14 -12.36
C SER A 37 4.39 2.82 -13.48
N ASP A 38 5.02 3.74 -14.20
CA ASP A 38 4.40 4.41 -15.35
C ASP A 38 4.27 3.48 -16.56
N ILE A 39 5.29 2.66 -16.84
CA ILE A 39 5.25 1.64 -17.90
C ILE A 39 4.16 0.61 -17.59
N HIS A 40 4.14 0.08 -16.38
CA HIS A 40 3.13 -0.91 -15.97
C HIS A 40 1.71 -0.32 -16.01
N TRP A 41 1.54 0.94 -15.56
CA TRP A 41 0.26 1.63 -15.65
C TRP A 41 -0.23 1.76 -17.08
N GLN A 42 0.64 2.23 -18.01
CA GLN A 42 0.29 2.36 -19.43
C GLN A 42 -0.10 1.01 -20.03
N THR A 43 0.65 -0.05 -19.71
CA THR A 43 0.36 -1.41 -20.17
C THR A 43 -1.03 -1.87 -19.70
N ILE A 44 -1.37 -1.64 -18.43
CA ILE A 44 -2.68 -2.03 -17.88
C ILE A 44 -3.81 -1.23 -18.52
N VAL A 45 -3.63 0.09 -18.68
CA VAL A 45 -4.62 0.95 -19.33
C VAL A 45 -4.88 0.47 -20.77
N ASN A 46 -3.82 0.24 -21.55
CA ASN A 46 -3.97 -0.19 -22.94
C ASN A 46 -4.65 -1.58 -23.05
N LYS A 47 -4.32 -2.51 -22.14
CA LYS A 47 -4.94 -3.85 -22.13
C LYS A 47 -6.42 -3.84 -21.76
N LEU A 48 -6.86 -2.86 -20.97
CA LEU A 48 -8.25 -2.74 -20.54
C LEU A 48 -9.09 -1.83 -21.43
N ASP A 49 -8.47 -1.16 -22.38
CA ASP A 49 -9.18 -0.24 -23.29
C ASP A 49 -10.19 -1.00 -24.15
N GLY A 50 -11.41 -0.49 -24.22
CA GLY A 50 -12.53 -1.17 -24.89
C GLY A 50 -13.08 -2.41 -24.19
N LEU A 51 -12.38 -2.94 -23.16
CA LEU A 51 -12.81 -4.15 -22.43
C LEU A 51 -13.47 -3.84 -21.08
N TRP A 52 -13.12 -2.73 -20.45
CA TRP A 52 -13.61 -2.38 -19.12
C TRP A 52 -14.27 -1.02 -19.04
N GLU A 53 -15.52 -0.97 -19.41
CA GLU A 53 -16.35 0.23 -19.31
C GLU A 53 -16.82 0.46 -17.88
N SER A 54 -16.13 1.31 -17.14
CA SER A 54 -16.48 1.62 -15.76
C SER A 54 -15.87 2.94 -15.28
N THR A 55 -16.53 3.58 -14.30
CA THR A 55 -15.98 4.78 -13.62
C THR A 55 -14.57 4.51 -13.04
N GLN A 56 -14.27 3.28 -12.63
CA GLN A 56 -12.95 2.94 -12.11
C GLN A 56 -11.90 2.93 -13.22
N TYR A 57 -12.25 2.49 -14.43
CA TYR A 57 -11.35 2.56 -15.59
C TYR A 57 -11.07 4.02 -15.98
N GLU A 58 -12.09 4.86 -16.02
CA GLU A 58 -11.90 6.28 -16.27
C GLU A 58 -10.98 6.94 -15.22
N ASN A 59 -11.18 6.61 -13.95
CA ASN A 59 -10.29 7.07 -12.89
C ASN A 59 -8.87 6.52 -13.04
N LEU A 60 -8.69 5.28 -13.52
CA LEU A 60 -7.37 4.71 -13.81
C LEU A 60 -6.67 5.48 -14.93
N LYS A 61 -7.35 5.76 -16.04
CA LYS A 61 -6.79 6.54 -17.17
C LYS A 61 -6.33 7.94 -16.75
N ARG A 62 -7.09 8.60 -15.92
CA ARG A 62 -6.77 9.94 -15.40
C ARG A 62 -5.61 9.96 -14.42
N CYS A 63 -5.27 8.80 -13.79
CA CYS A 63 -4.29 8.70 -12.72
C CYS A 63 -2.89 9.14 -13.14
N GLY A 64 -2.39 10.24 -12.58
CA GLY A 64 -1.10 10.84 -12.89
C GLY A 64 -1.03 11.59 -14.23
N GLN A 65 -2.09 11.59 -15.01
CA GLN A 65 -2.22 12.34 -16.28
C GLN A 65 -2.93 13.68 -16.05
N GLU A 66 -4.03 13.63 -15.34
CA GLU A 66 -4.80 14.82 -15.05
C GLU A 66 -4.18 15.65 -13.93
N LYS A 67 -4.22 16.95 -14.10
CA LYS A 67 -3.80 17.92 -13.09
C LYS A 67 -4.97 18.33 -12.22
N ILE A 68 -4.72 18.42 -10.94
CA ILE A 68 -5.64 18.96 -9.96
C ILE A 68 -4.98 20.20 -9.37
N TYR A 69 -5.73 21.25 -9.25
CA TYR A 69 -5.26 22.49 -8.69
C TYR A 69 -5.90 22.73 -7.32
N ARG A 70 -5.14 23.35 -6.43
CA ARG A 70 -5.67 23.91 -5.21
C ARG A 70 -5.22 25.35 -5.05
N THR A 71 -6.11 26.18 -4.58
CA THR A 71 -5.85 27.59 -4.35
C THR A 71 -5.87 27.87 -2.85
N CYS A 72 -4.86 28.58 -2.36
CA CYS A 72 -4.85 29.04 -0.98
C CYS A 72 -5.93 30.10 -0.79
N LYS A 73 -6.84 29.92 0.17
CA LYS A 73 -7.90 30.87 0.47
C LYS A 73 -7.40 32.22 0.96
N CYS A 74 -6.21 32.25 1.57
CA CYS A 74 -5.63 33.46 2.14
C CYS A 74 -4.99 34.38 1.07
N CYS A 75 -4.05 33.85 0.30
CA CYS A 75 -3.25 34.63 -0.65
C CYS A 75 -3.56 34.36 -2.12
N GLY A 76 -4.40 33.37 -2.42
CA GLY A 76 -4.76 33.01 -3.79
C GLY A 76 -3.67 32.23 -4.54
N GLU A 77 -2.59 31.83 -3.87
CA GLU A 77 -1.53 31.04 -4.51
C GLU A 77 -2.08 29.69 -5.01
N LEU A 78 -1.77 29.38 -6.27
CA LEU A 78 -2.21 28.15 -6.94
C LEU A 78 -1.10 27.10 -6.87
N GLU A 79 -1.46 25.92 -6.41
CA GLU A 79 -0.58 24.74 -6.40
C GLU A 79 -1.15 23.65 -7.30
N GLU A 80 -0.27 22.98 -8.04
CA GLU A 80 -0.61 21.90 -8.97
C GLU A 80 -0.27 20.53 -8.38
N PHE A 81 -1.16 19.56 -8.57
CA PHE A 81 -0.95 18.16 -8.20
C PHE A 81 -1.41 17.23 -9.32
N SER A 82 -0.80 16.06 -9.42
CA SER A 82 -1.32 15.01 -10.31
C SER A 82 -2.47 14.25 -9.63
N TYR A 83 -3.55 14.02 -10.36
CA TYR A 83 -4.68 13.19 -9.92
C TYR A 83 -4.20 11.78 -9.55
N ARG A 84 -4.73 11.22 -8.48
CA ARG A 84 -4.44 9.85 -8.01
C ARG A 84 -5.76 9.07 -7.82
N CYS A 85 -5.93 7.99 -8.58
CA CYS A 85 -7.17 7.21 -8.57
C CYS A 85 -7.38 6.39 -7.28
N SER A 86 -6.33 6.20 -6.48
CA SER A 86 -6.34 5.38 -5.25
C SER A 86 -6.80 3.93 -5.44
N LEU A 87 -6.86 3.43 -6.67
CA LEU A 87 -7.17 2.03 -6.95
C LEU A 87 -6.05 1.13 -6.45
N LYS A 88 -6.42 0.04 -5.80
CA LYS A 88 -5.48 -0.86 -5.12
C LYS A 88 -4.52 -1.57 -6.06
N PHE A 89 -4.90 -1.73 -7.30
CA PHE A 89 -4.12 -2.37 -8.35
C PHE A 89 -3.39 -1.37 -9.25
N CYS A 90 -3.62 -0.06 -9.10
CA CYS A 90 -2.95 0.95 -9.90
C CYS A 90 -1.46 1.03 -9.52
N PRO A 91 -0.51 0.77 -10.43
CA PRO A 91 0.92 0.80 -10.13
C PRO A 91 1.38 2.16 -9.57
N ARG A 92 0.84 3.26 -10.09
CA ARG A 92 1.14 4.63 -9.66
C ARG A 92 0.69 4.93 -8.23
N CYS A 93 -0.39 4.27 -7.75
CA CYS A 93 -0.95 4.51 -6.41
C CYS A 93 -0.43 3.52 -5.36
N GLN A 94 -0.03 2.32 -5.76
CA GLN A 94 0.36 1.24 -4.85
C GLN A 94 1.48 1.61 -3.90
N TRP A 95 2.50 2.30 -4.40
CA TRP A 95 3.62 2.72 -3.56
C TRP A 95 3.17 3.61 -2.39
N THR A 96 2.34 4.63 -2.67
CA THR A 96 1.81 5.53 -1.64
C THR A 96 0.95 4.77 -0.63
N ILE A 97 0.05 3.90 -1.14
CA ILE A 97 -0.83 3.08 -0.29
C ILE A 97 -0.01 2.15 0.61
N SER A 98 1.04 1.53 0.08
CA SER A 98 1.92 0.63 0.83
C SER A 98 2.71 1.40 1.89
N LYS A 99 3.26 2.56 1.57
CA LYS A 99 4.00 3.40 2.52
C LYS A 99 3.14 3.88 3.69
N GLU A 100 1.90 4.27 3.45
CA GLU A 100 0.98 4.66 4.53
C GLU A 100 0.66 3.49 5.47
N ARG A 101 0.54 2.28 4.95
CA ARG A 101 0.35 1.08 5.76
C ARG A 101 1.62 0.69 6.51
N GLU A 102 2.77 0.77 5.85
CA GLU A 102 4.08 0.50 6.45
C GLU A 102 4.29 1.35 7.71
N LYS A 103 4.01 2.64 7.65
CA LYS A 103 4.12 3.54 8.81
C LYS A 103 3.31 3.03 9.99
N LYS A 104 2.05 2.67 9.79
CA LYS A 104 1.15 2.16 10.84
C LYS A 104 1.64 0.84 11.44
N ILE A 105 2.07 -0.09 10.59
CA ILE A 105 2.57 -1.39 11.06
C ILE A 105 3.87 -1.24 11.83
N ARG A 106 4.79 -0.37 11.39
CA ARG A 106 6.06 -0.13 12.08
C ARG A 106 5.88 0.44 13.48
N VAL A 107 4.95 1.39 13.65
CA VAL A 107 4.63 1.94 14.97
C VAL A 107 4.12 0.85 15.90
N TRP A 108 3.19 0.01 15.44
CA TRP A 108 2.69 -1.11 16.24
C TRP A 108 3.76 -2.16 16.49
N ALA A 109 4.50 -2.59 15.47
CA ALA A 109 5.53 -3.63 15.55
C ALA A 109 6.68 -3.26 16.49
N ALA A 110 6.92 -1.98 16.77
CA ALA A 110 7.91 -1.54 17.75
C ALA A 110 7.57 -2.00 19.18
N HIS A 111 6.31 -2.30 19.46
CA HIS A 111 5.81 -2.76 20.77
C HIS A 111 5.58 -4.27 20.84
N VAL A 112 5.73 -4.99 19.71
CA VAL A 112 5.56 -6.45 19.64
C VAL A 112 6.87 -7.14 19.94
N LYS A 113 6.86 -8.05 20.95
CA LYS A 113 8.09 -8.73 21.38
C LYS A 113 8.45 -9.93 20.50
N GLN A 114 7.47 -10.68 20.05
CA GLN A 114 7.66 -11.93 19.32
C GLN A 114 6.73 -12.03 18.10
N PRO A 115 6.95 -11.21 17.07
CA PRO A 115 6.10 -11.25 15.89
C PRO A 115 6.37 -12.52 15.08
N LYS A 116 5.28 -13.17 14.65
CA LYS A 116 5.29 -14.30 13.72
C LYS A 116 4.69 -13.90 12.39
N HIS A 117 5.29 -14.39 11.32
CA HIS A 117 4.70 -14.38 9.99
C HIS A 117 4.05 -15.72 9.71
N LEU A 118 2.74 -15.69 9.52
CA LEU A 118 1.97 -16.84 9.08
C LEU A 118 1.49 -16.59 7.64
N VAL A 119 1.61 -17.58 6.79
CA VAL A 119 1.00 -17.60 5.45
C VAL A 119 -0.02 -18.72 5.41
N LEU A 120 -1.23 -18.41 4.95
CA LEU A 120 -2.28 -19.40 4.66
C LEU A 120 -2.61 -19.34 3.18
N THR A 121 -2.70 -20.51 2.56
CA THR A 121 -2.86 -20.66 1.12
C THR A 121 -4.04 -21.58 0.82
N GLN A 122 -4.76 -21.31 -0.28
CA GLN A 122 -5.79 -22.20 -0.82
C GLN A 122 -5.32 -22.86 -2.12
N ARG A 123 -5.97 -23.94 -2.52
CA ARG A 123 -5.76 -24.54 -3.86
C ARG A 123 -6.12 -23.55 -4.95
N ASN A 124 -5.43 -23.65 -6.08
CA ASN A 124 -5.72 -22.87 -7.27
C ASN A 124 -7.14 -23.17 -7.79
N PHE A 125 -7.72 -22.18 -8.42
CA PHE A 125 -9.03 -22.31 -9.08
C PHE A 125 -9.01 -21.59 -10.44
N PRO A 126 -9.79 -22.05 -11.43
CA PRO A 126 -9.66 -21.56 -12.80
C PRO A 126 -10.19 -20.15 -12.98
N ILE A 127 -11.23 -19.74 -12.26
CA ILE A 127 -11.93 -18.46 -12.46
C ILE A 127 -12.02 -17.70 -11.14
N LEU A 128 -11.53 -16.45 -11.14
CA LEU A 128 -11.60 -15.54 -9.99
C LEU A 128 -12.91 -14.77 -10.01
N THR A 129 -13.82 -15.13 -9.14
CA THR A 129 -15.06 -14.39 -8.95
C THR A 129 -15.06 -13.61 -7.64
N ARG A 130 -15.91 -12.60 -7.55
CA ARG A 130 -16.16 -11.88 -6.29
C ARG A 130 -16.64 -12.82 -5.20
N THR A 131 -17.43 -13.84 -5.54
CA THR A 131 -17.92 -14.85 -4.60
C THR A 131 -16.78 -15.66 -4.02
N LYS A 132 -15.87 -16.18 -4.86
CA LYS A 132 -14.68 -16.92 -4.42
C LYS A 132 -13.79 -16.08 -3.52
N LEU A 133 -13.56 -14.83 -3.88
CA LEU A 133 -12.77 -13.93 -3.05
C LEU A 133 -13.43 -13.63 -1.70
N ARG A 134 -14.75 -13.41 -1.67
CA ARG A 134 -15.51 -13.23 -0.43
C ARG A 134 -15.52 -14.49 0.44
N GLU A 135 -15.60 -15.66 -0.16
CA GLU A 135 -15.49 -16.94 0.51
C GLU A 135 -14.13 -17.06 1.21
N HIS A 136 -13.02 -16.78 0.48
CA HIS A 136 -11.69 -16.74 1.08
C HIS A 136 -11.63 -15.79 2.30
N LEU A 137 -12.12 -14.57 2.16
CA LEU A 137 -12.15 -13.62 3.27
C LEU A 137 -12.99 -14.06 4.47
N LYS A 138 -14.12 -14.75 4.22
CA LYS A 138 -14.92 -15.38 5.28
C LYS A 138 -14.14 -16.50 5.97
N ASN A 139 -13.40 -17.32 5.20
CA ASN A 139 -12.55 -18.38 5.75
C ASN A 139 -11.43 -17.82 6.63
N LEU A 140 -10.79 -16.71 6.25
CA LEU A 140 -9.82 -16.02 7.11
C LEU A 140 -10.46 -15.51 8.42
N GLN A 141 -11.71 -15.04 8.37
CA GLN A 141 -12.44 -14.62 9.57
C GLN A 141 -12.81 -15.79 10.45
N ARG A 142 -13.23 -16.93 9.86
CA ARG A 142 -13.51 -18.20 10.60
C ARG A 142 -12.24 -18.67 11.29
N PHE A 143 -11.11 -18.76 10.57
CA PHE A 143 -9.82 -19.15 11.12
C PHE A 143 -9.42 -18.29 12.31
N ARG A 144 -9.52 -16.96 12.20
CA ARG A 144 -9.20 -16.03 13.29
C ARG A 144 -10.04 -16.24 14.56
N ARG A 145 -11.26 -16.79 14.42
CA ARG A 145 -12.18 -17.04 15.54
C ARG A 145 -11.99 -18.40 16.19
N THR A 146 -11.10 -19.24 15.70
CA THR A 146 -10.82 -20.55 16.27
C THR A 146 -10.12 -20.43 17.62
N LYS A 147 -10.26 -21.47 18.45
CA LYS A 147 -9.57 -21.56 19.74
C LYS A 147 -8.05 -21.51 19.58
N LEU A 148 -7.55 -22.11 18.51
CA LEU A 148 -6.12 -22.10 18.13
C LEU A 148 -5.56 -20.68 18.01
N PHE A 149 -6.36 -19.76 17.50
CA PHE A 149 -5.94 -18.36 17.28
C PHE A 149 -6.16 -17.46 18.51
N SER A 150 -6.71 -17.98 19.61
CA SER A 150 -7.04 -17.20 20.82
C SER A 150 -5.80 -16.62 21.53
N SER A 151 -4.62 -17.27 21.39
CA SER A 151 -3.35 -16.79 21.94
C SER A 151 -2.75 -15.59 21.19
N VAL A 152 -3.25 -15.27 19.98
CA VAL A 152 -2.78 -14.16 19.17
C VAL A 152 -3.36 -12.85 19.68
N LYS A 153 -2.51 -12.00 20.26
CA LYS A 153 -2.91 -10.73 20.87
C LYS A 153 -3.41 -9.70 19.84
N GLY A 154 -2.87 -9.75 18.63
CA GLY A 154 -3.24 -8.85 17.55
C GLY A 154 -2.31 -8.97 16.36
N GLY A 155 -2.62 -8.19 15.33
CA GLY A 155 -1.84 -8.20 14.12
C GLY A 155 -2.57 -7.63 12.90
N CYS A 156 -2.04 -7.96 11.74
CA CYS A 156 -2.68 -7.60 10.46
C CYS A 156 -2.61 -8.76 9.46
N VAL A 157 -3.50 -8.69 8.48
CA VAL A 157 -3.57 -9.62 7.36
C VAL A 157 -3.51 -8.82 6.07
N SER A 158 -2.71 -9.30 5.12
CA SER A 158 -2.70 -8.86 3.73
C SER A 158 -3.07 -10.06 2.84
N VAL A 159 -4.04 -9.89 1.95
CA VAL A 159 -4.40 -10.92 0.96
C VAL A 159 -3.69 -10.60 -0.34
N GLU A 160 -3.05 -11.60 -0.92
CA GLU A 160 -2.39 -11.57 -2.22
C GLU A 160 -3.17 -12.43 -3.22
N ILE A 161 -3.23 -11.97 -4.45
CA ILE A 161 -3.82 -12.69 -5.57
C ILE A 161 -2.75 -12.85 -6.64
N THR A 162 -2.45 -14.10 -7.01
CA THR A 162 -1.49 -14.42 -8.07
C THR A 162 -2.12 -15.34 -9.12
N ASN A 163 -1.57 -15.32 -10.32
CA ASN A 163 -1.88 -16.28 -11.38
C ASN A 163 -0.62 -16.51 -12.23
N GLU A 164 -0.02 -17.66 -12.04
CA GLU A 164 1.21 -18.08 -12.73
C GLU A 164 0.92 -19.06 -13.89
N GLY A 165 -0.26 -18.94 -14.53
CA GLY A 165 -0.70 -19.82 -15.61
C GLY A 165 -1.33 -21.15 -15.17
N ARG A 166 -1.42 -21.39 -13.84
CA ARG A 166 -2.05 -22.59 -13.24
C ARG A 166 -3.38 -22.28 -12.55
N GLY A 167 -4.01 -21.15 -12.94
CA GLY A 167 -5.19 -20.64 -12.29
C GLY A 167 -4.89 -19.65 -11.16
N TRP A 168 -5.95 -19.15 -10.55
CA TRP A 168 -5.90 -18.14 -9.50
C TRP A 168 -5.50 -18.76 -8.16
N HIS A 169 -4.58 -18.11 -7.50
CA HIS A 169 -4.04 -18.53 -6.22
C HIS A 169 -4.19 -17.40 -5.19
N LEU A 170 -4.84 -17.70 -4.07
CA LEU A 170 -5.04 -16.76 -2.97
C LEU A 170 -4.13 -17.10 -1.81
N HIS A 171 -3.28 -16.13 -1.45
CA HIS A 171 -2.47 -16.18 -0.25
C HIS A 171 -2.96 -15.16 0.76
N SER A 172 -2.83 -15.46 2.02
CA SER A 172 -2.96 -14.48 3.08
C SER A 172 -1.70 -14.45 3.94
N HIS A 173 -1.12 -13.27 4.06
CA HIS A 173 0.07 -13.02 4.85
C HIS A 173 -0.35 -12.35 6.16
N TRP A 174 -0.02 -12.99 7.27
CA TRP A 174 -0.39 -12.54 8.61
C TRP A 174 0.85 -12.11 9.37
N LEU A 175 0.81 -10.96 9.99
CA LEU A 175 1.75 -10.57 11.03
C LEU A 175 1.02 -10.68 12.37
N CYS A 176 1.47 -11.59 13.22
CA CYS A 176 0.82 -11.95 14.47
C CYS A 176 1.69 -11.62 15.68
N ASP A 177 1.12 -10.98 16.70
CA ASP A 177 1.73 -10.86 18.03
C ASP A 177 1.42 -12.11 18.85
N VAL A 178 2.32 -13.09 18.81
CA VAL A 178 2.15 -14.37 19.49
C VAL A 178 3.49 -15.04 19.73
N ARG A 179 3.62 -15.73 20.87
CA ARG A 179 4.82 -16.47 21.24
C ARG A 179 5.01 -17.73 20.38
N PHE A 180 3.95 -18.49 20.21
CA PHE A 180 3.99 -19.79 19.55
C PHE A 180 2.72 -20.02 18.73
N LEU A 181 2.87 -20.66 17.58
CA LEU A 181 1.79 -21.17 16.74
C LEU A 181 2.19 -22.57 16.28
N ASP A 182 1.33 -23.55 16.53
CA ASP A 182 1.54 -24.91 16.08
C ASP A 182 1.15 -25.05 14.60
N ILE A 183 2.16 -25.35 13.75
CA ILE A 183 1.95 -25.44 12.30
C ILE A 183 1.08 -26.64 11.90
N VAL A 184 1.14 -27.74 12.64
CA VAL A 184 0.35 -28.94 12.35
C VAL A 184 -1.13 -28.68 12.65
N GLU A 185 -1.43 -28.10 13.81
CA GLU A 185 -2.78 -27.71 14.19
C GLU A 185 -3.34 -26.63 13.26
N ILE A 186 -2.51 -25.66 12.83
CA ILE A 186 -2.91 -24.64 11.86
C ILE A 186 -3.25 -25.27 10.52
N SER A 187 -2.40 -26.17 10.02
CA SER A 187 -2.60 -26.86 8.74
C SER A 187 -3.90 -27.64 8.75
N LYS A 188 -4.14 -28.43 9.79
CA LYS A 188 -5.40 -29.19 9.97
C LYS A 188 -6.61 -28.24 10.01
N ASN A 189 -6.58 -27.25 10.87
CA ASN A 189 -7.68 -26.32 11.05
C ASN A 189 -7.99 -25.51 9.77
N TRP A 190 -6.95 -25.07 9.05
CA TRP A 190 -7.12 -24.39 7.78
C TRP A 190 -7.65 -25.32 6.69
N GLY A 191 -7.23 -26.59 6.70
CA GLY A 191 -7.78 -27.64 5.86
C GLY A 191 -9.27 -27.84 6.08
N ASP A 192 -9.69 -28.02 7.34
CA ASP A 192 -11.11 -28.18 7.73
C ASP A 192 -11.95 -26.98 7.27
N ILE A 193 -11.43 -25.74 7.42
CA ILE A 193 -12.14 -24.52 7.01
C ILE A 193 -12.29 -24.42 5.49
N THR A 194 -11.29 -24.88 4.74
CA THR A 194 -11.23 -24.74 3.28
C THR A 194 -11.68 -25.99 2.52
N GLY A 195 -12.08 -27.06 3.25
CA GLY A 195 -12.49 -28.34 2.66
C GLY A 195 -11.33 -29.12 2.05
N GLN A 196 -10.14 -29.03 2.64
CA GLN A 196 -8.94 -29.76 2.25
C GLN A 196 -8.50 -30.67 3.40
N GLU A 197 -7.88 -31.80 3.11
CA GLU A 197 -7.36 -32.70 4.15
C GLU A 197 -6.34 -31.99 5.05
N PHE A 198 -5.43 -31.25 4.42
CA PHE A 198 -4.47 -30.35 5.09
C PHE A 198 -4.41 -29.01 4.37
N GLY A 199 -4.38 -27.94 5.15
CA GLY A 199 -4.22 -26.59 4.64
C GLY A 199 -2.75 -26.27 4.41
N ILE A 200 -2.42 -25.64 3.28
CA ILE A 200 -1.06 -25.16 3.00
C ILE A 200 -0.80 -23.95 3.87
N CYS A 201 0.16 -24.06 4.78
CA CYS A 201 0.56 -22.97 5.66
C CYS A 201 2.07 -22.94 5.88
N TYR A 202 2.56 -21.76 6.25
CA TYR A 202 3.96 -21.53 6.57
C TYR A 202 4.08 -20.52 7.71
N ILE A 203 5.00 -20.79 8.66
CA ILE A 203 5.24 -19.92 9.81
C ILE A 203 6.73 -19.66 9.93
N LYS A 204 7.10 -18.40 10.16
CA LYS A 204 8.46 -18.01 10.53
C LYS A 204 8.48 -16.92 11.59
N ASP A 205 9.59 -16.88 12.35
CA ASP A 205 9.89 -15.77 13.24
C ASP A 205 10.26 -14.52 12.44
N VAL A 206 9.75 -13.39 12.90
CA VAL A 206 10.13 -12.10 12.34
C VAL A 206 11.28 -11.54 13.17
N ARG A 207 12.50 -11.63 12.66
CA ARG A 207 13.71 -11.21 13.37
C ARG A 207 14.12 -9.76 13.09
N ASP A 208 13.71 -9.23 11.96
CA ASP A 208 14.09 -7.89 11.53
C ASP A 208 12.91 -7.06 10.98
N LYS A 209 13.16 -5.77 10.81
CA LYS A 209 12.15 -4.81 10.34
C LYS A 209 11.88 -4.87 8.83
N SER A 210 12.67 -5.61 8.05
CA SER A 210 12.50 -5.77 6.59
C SER A 210 11.22 -6.51 6.27
N PHE A 211 10.79 -7.40 7.18
CA PHE A 211 9.57 -8.16 7.06
C PHE A 211 8.31 -7.30 6.85
N VAL A 212 8.23 -6.12 7.49
CA VAL A 212 7.10 -5.21 7.27
C VAL A 212 7.02 -4.77 5.81
N GLN A 213 8.17 -4.57 5.17
CA GLN A 213 8.22 -4.23 3.74
C GLN A 213 7.78 -5.43 2.90
N GLU A 214 8.21 -6.64 3.26
CA GLU A 214 7.82 -7.88 2.57
C GLU A 214 6.30 -8.11 2.66
N LEU A 215 5.71 -8.01 3.86
CA LEU A 215 4.25 -8.12 4.05
C LEU A 215 3.46 -7.16 3.14
N LEU A 216 3.99 -5.98 2.88
CA LEU A 216 3.31 -4.94 2.10
C LEU A 216 3.55 -5.04 0.59
N LYS A 217 4.55 -5.81 0.15
CA LYS A 217 4.74 -6.14 -1.27
C LYS A 217 3.57 -6.93 -1.84
N TYR A 218 2.87 -7.69 -0.99
CA TYR A 218 1.82 -8.62 -1.38
C TYR A 218 0.42 -7.99 -1.57
N LEU A 219 0.33 -6.67 -1.59
CA LEU A 219 -0.88 -6.00 -2.02
C LEU A 219 -0.84 -5.86 -3.53
N VAL A 220 -1.49 -6.75 -4.25
CA VAL A 220 -1.57 -6.81 -5.71
C VAL A 220 -0.39 -6.08 -6.38
N LYS A 221 0.67 -6.80 -6.72
CA LYS A 221 1.83 -6.22 -7.38
C LYS A 221 1.40 -5.73 -8.77
N GLY A 222 1.24 -4.43 -8.94
CA GLY A 222 0.86 -3.84 -10.23
C GLY A 222 1.83 -4.17 -11.36
N SER A 223 3.11 -4.47 -11.03
CA SER A 223 4.10 -4.99 -11.97
C SER A 223 3.74 -6.37 -12.52
N GLU A 224 3.23 -7.27 -11.69
CA GLU A 224 2.79 -8.61 -12.14
C GLU A 224 1.51 -8.51 -12.96
N LEU A 225 0.59 -7.64 -12.57
CA LEU A 225 -0.64 -7.40 -13.30
C LEU A 225 -0.39 -6.97 -14.75
N ALA A 226 0.63 -6.15 -15.01
CA ALA A 226 0.99 -5.71 -16.36
C ALA A 226 1.40 -6.88 -17.28
N ASN A 227 1.87 -7.99 -16.70
CA ASN A 227 2.28 -9.18 -17.47
C ASN A 227 1.11 -10.12 -17.79
N TRP A 228 -0.04 -9.97 -17.16
CA TRP A 228 -1.20 -10.85 -17.38
C TRP A 228 -1.93 -10.52 -18.68
N PRO A 229 -2.61 -11.50 -19.31
CA PRO A 229 -3.57 -11.25 -20.39
C PRO A 229 -4.66 -10.26 -19.97
N ALA A 230 -5.23 -9.56 -20.94
CA ALA A 230 -6.27 -8.53 -20.68
C ALA A 230 -7.48 -9.09 -19.96
N GLU A 231 -7.93 -10.28 -20.31
CA GLU A 231 -9.07 -10.99 -19.73
C GLU A 231 -8.82 -11.31 -18.26
N GLN A 232 -7.62 -11.75 -17.91
CA GLN A 232 -7.24 -12.00 -16.51
C GLN A 232 -7.18 -10.72 -15.69
N ILE A 233 -6.67 -9.63 -16.28
CA ILE A 233 -6.69 -8.32 -15.62
C ILE A 233 -8.14 -7.90 -15.35
N LEU A 234 -9.01 -8.00 -16.36
CA LEU A 234 -10.44 -7.67 -16.24
C LEU A 234 -11.14 -8.51 -15.16
N GLU A 235 -10.88 -9.82 -15.16
CA GLU A 235 -11.41 -10.75 -14.16
C GLU A 235 -11.00 -10.33 -12.76
N MET A 236 -9.72 -10.04 -12.55
CA MET A 236 -9.19 -9.62 -11.25
C MET A 236 -9.77 -8.28 -10.80
N VAL A 237 -9.74 -7.23 -11.65
CA VAL A 237 -10.21 -5.89 -11.24
C VAL A 237 -11.71 -5.88 -10.94
N THR A 238 -12.48 -6.73 -11.63
CA THR A 238 -13.91 -6.94 -11.38
C THR A 238 -14.16 -7.64 -10.06
N ALA A 239 -13.41 -8.72 -9.79
CA ALA A 239 -13.55 -9.50 -8.56
C ALA A 239 -13.19 -8.70 -7.31
N ILE A 240 -12.15 -7.86 -7.38
CA ILE A 240 -11.65 -7.10 -6.20
C ILE A 240 -12.44 -5.84 -5.87
N ARG A 241 -13.39 -5.43 -6.71
CA ARG A 241 -14.16 -4.21 -6.53
C ARG A 241 -14.87 -4.18 -5.18
N GLY A 242 -14.62 -3.14 -4.38
CA GLY A 242 -15.22 -2.97 -3.05
C GLY A 242 -14.69 -3.94 -1.98
N THR A 243 -13.67 -4.74 -2.28
CA THR A 243 -13.11 -5.72 -1.35
C THR A 243 -11.94 -5.16 -0.57
N ARG A 244 -11.83 -5.49 0.72
CA ARG A 244 -10.71 -5.09 1.57
C ARG A 244 -9.66 -6.20 1.60
N PHE A 245 -8.42 -5.89 1.16
CA PHE A 245 -7.28 -6.83 1.15
C PHE A 245 -6.35 -6.70 2.35
N PHE A 246 -6.48 -5.64 3.10
CA PHE A 246 -5.67 -5.40 4.29
C PHE A 246 -6.59 -5.04 5.46
N PHE A 247 -6.42 -5.75 6.56
CA PHE A 247 -7.15 -5.48 7.80
C PHE A 247 -6.29 -5.77 9.02
N SER A 248 -6.52 -5.02 10.09
CA SER A 248 -5.90 -5.20 11.39
C SER A 248 -6.89 -5.82 12.37
N PHE A 249 -6.37 -6.49 13.39
CA PHE A 249 -7.17 -7.10 14.44
C PHE A 249 -6.46 -7.04 15.80
N GLY A 250 -7.19 -7.37 16.87
CA GLY A 250 -6.65 -7.38 18.24
C GLY A 250 -6.00 -6.06 18.62
N SER A 251 -4.81 -6.10 19.20
CA SER A 251 -4.08 -4.91 19.68
C SER A 251 -3.85 -3.87 18.59
N LEU A 252 -3.42 -4.27 17.39
CA LEU A 252 -3.21 -3.31 16.29
C LEU A 252 -4.49 -2.56 15.89
N PHE A 253 -5.64 -3.22 15.96
CA PHE A 253 -6.92 -2.57 15.69
C PHE A 253 -7.34 -1.66 16.85
N LYS A 254 -7.26 -2.14 18.09
CA LYS A 254 -7.64 -1.39 19.32
C LYS A 254 -6.78 -0.15 19.50
N ASP A 255 -5.47 -0.27 19.28
CA ASP A 255 -4.52 0.84 19.42
C ASP A 255 -4.46 1.77 18.20
N GLY A 256 -5.32 1.54 17.21
CA GLY A 256 -5.34 2.31 15.97
C GLY A 256 -5.49 3.82 16.14
N ALA A 257 -6.17 4.28 17.20
CA ALA A 257 -6.28 5.70 17.53
C ALA A 257 -4.95 6.26 18.05
N LYS A 258 -4.31 5.59 19.00
CA LYS A 258 -2.99 5.95 19.55
C LYS A 258 -1.91 5.94 18.46
N ILE A 259 -1.92 4.93 17.58
CA ILE A 259 -1.00 4.83 16.44
C ILE A 259 -1.19 6.02 15.50
N ARG A 260 -2.42 6.43 15.21
CA ARG A 260 -2.69 7.61 14.38
C ARG A 260 -2.18 8.90 15.01
N GLU A 261 -2.31 9.03 16.33
CA GLU A 261 -1.80 10.17 17.06
C GLU A 261 -0.28 10.25 17.00
N GLN A 262 0.42 9.15 17.30
CA GLN A 262 1.87 9.07 17.16
C GLN A 262 2.33 9.39 15.74
N LEU A 263 1.62 8.90 14.71
CA LEU A 263 1.92 9.21 13.32
C LEU A 263 1.72 10.68 12.97
N LYS A 264 0.77 11.40 13.60
CA LYS A 264 0.61 12.86 13.42
C LYS A 264 1.84 13.62 13.87
N PHE A 265 2.45 13.24 14.99
CA PHE A 265 3.72 13.85 15.45
C PHE A 265 4.91 13.55 14.54
N MET A 266 4.89 12.39 13.84
CA MET A 266 5.94 11.99 12.91
C MET A 266 5.70 12.50 11.48
N GLN A 267 4.52 13.03 11.17
CA GLN A 267 4.22 13.59 9.86
C GLN A 267 4.90 14.94 9.71
N LYS A 268 5.44 15.19 8.49
CA LYS A 268 5.79 16.55 8.10
C LYS A 268 4.56 17.44 8.29
N PRO A 269 4.73 18.67 8.77
CA PRO A 269 3.62 19.62 8.88
C PRO A 269 2.85 19.62 7.54
N LYS A 270 1.51 19.72 7.64
CA LYS A 270 0.68 19.86 6.43
C LYS A 270 1.32 20.89 5.52
N ALA A 271 1.39 20.58 4.23
CA ALA A 271 1.92 21.51 3.26
C ALA A 271 1.26 22.88 3.49
N LYS A 272 2.08 23.87 3.83
CA LYS A 272 1.65 25.24 4.02
C LYS A 272 1.90 25.98 2.73
N CYS A 273 0.99 26.85 2.36
CA CYS A 273 1.23 27.84 1.35
C CYS A 273 2.43 28.73 1.73
N SER A 274 3.06 29.40 0.79
CA SER A 274 4.12 30.38 1.05
C SER A 274 3.73 31.43 2.09
N CYS A 275 2.44 31.78 2.17
CA CYS A 275 1.88 32.67 3.19
C CYS A 275 1.74 32.04 4.60
N GLY A 276 2.16 30.79 4.80
CA GLY A 276 2.10 30.07 6.08
C GLY A 276 0.75 29.46 6.46
N LYS A 277 -0.30 29.68 5.68
CA LYS A 277 -1.65 29.10 5.91
C LYS A 277 -1.78 27.73 5.26
N SER A 278 -2.73 26.93 5.75
CA SER A 278 -3.04 25.57 5.28
C SER A 278 -4.49 25.37 4.85
N ASP A 279 -5.19 26.48 4.54
CA ASP A 279 -6.58 26.46 4.09
C ASP A 279 -6.64 26.62 2.57
N PHE A 280 -7.05 25.54 1.88
CA PHE A 280 -7.04 25.44 0.43
C PHE A 280 -8.41 25.04 -0.12
N VAL A 281 -8.73 25.53 -1.32
CA VAL A 281 -9.84 25.03 -2.16
C VAL A 281 -9.24 24.22 -3.30
N TYR A 282 -9.79 23.04 -3.55
CA TYR A 282 -9.41 22.19 -4.67
C TYR A 282 -10.23 22.54 -5.89
N GLU A 283 -9.58 22.70 -7.03
CA GLU A 283 -10.20 23.11 -8.29
C GLU A 283 -9.83 22.13 -9.40
N THR A 284 -10.74 21.98 -10.37
CA THR A 284 -10.43 21.31 -11.64
C THR A 284 -9.58 22.23 -12.52
N GLU A 285 -8.86 21.68 -13.50
CA GLU A 285 -8.00 22.45 -14.42
C GLU A 285 -8.76 23.62 -15.07
N LEU A 286 -9.96 23.36 -15.61
CA LEU A 286 -10.79 24.40 -16.21
C LEU A 286 -11.13 25.51 -15.21
N GLN A 287 -11.51 25.15 -14.00
CA GLN A 287 -11.85 26.12 -12.97
C GLN A 287 -10.63 26.95 -12.55
N ALA A 288 -9.45 26.32 -12.46
CA ALA A 288 -8.19 27.02 -12.17
C ALA A 288 -7.87 28.07 -13.25
N VAL A 289 -7.96 27.69 -14.53
CA VAL A 289 -7.77 28.61 -15.67
C VAL A 289 -8.78 29.75 -15.65
N LEU A 290 -10.06 29.46 -15.44
CA LEU A 290 -11.09 30.48 -15.34
C LEU A 290 -10.88 31.47 -14.20
N ASN A 291 -10.38 30.99 -13.06
CA ASN A 291 -10.05 31.82 -11.92
C ASN A 291 -8.84 32.73 -12.20
N GLU A 292 -7.80 32.22 -12.87
CA GLU A 292 -6.66 33.04 -13.30
C GLU A 292 -7.06 34.13 -14.30
N LEU A 293 -7.90 33.80 -15.28
CA LEU A 293 -8.43 34.78 -16.24
C LEU A 293 -9.29 35.89 -15.56
N ARG A 294 -10.07 35.51 -14.55
CA ARG A 294 -10.85 36.47 -13.75
C ARG A 294 -9.95 37.40 -12.93
N LYS A 295 -8.87 36.87 -12.34
CA LYS A 295 -7.89 37.69 -11.60
C LYS A 295 -7.15 38.66 -12.51
N ALA A 296 -6.73 38.23 -13.70
CA ALA A 296 -6.06 39.09 -14.67
C ALA A 296 -6.97 40.25 -15.10
N LYS A 297 -8.29 40.01 -15.35
CA LYS A 297 -9.24 41.04 -15.67
C LYS A 297 -9.52 42.03 -14.54
N ARG A 298 -9.29 41.70 -13.29
CA ARG A 298 -9.47 42.60 -12.14
C ARG A 298 -8.23 43.47 -11.85
N LYS A 299 -7.09 43.17 -12.45
CA LYS A 299 -5.82 43.93 -12.29
C LYS A 299 -5.63 44.97 -13.41
N ASN A 300 -6.42 44.88 -14.46
CA ASN A 300 -6.56 45.89 -15.53
C ASN A 300 -7.83 46.71 -15.32
#